data_803e29038d2ba11459289ca9795596c4
#
_entry.id   803e29038d2ba11459289ca9795596c4
#
_cell.length_a   1.000
_cell.length_b   1.000
_cell.length_c   1.000
_cell.angle_alpha   90.00
_cell.angle_beta   90.00
_cell.angle_gamma   90.00
#
_symmetry.space_group_name_H-M   'P 1'
#
loop_
_entity.id
_entity.type
_entity.pdbx_description
1 polymer ?
#
loop_
_entity_poly.entity_id
_entity_poly.type
_entity_poly.pdbx_seq_one_letter_code
_entity_poly.pdbx_strand_id
1 'polypeptide(L)'
;KLSNFAPATWSREASLAMYRNSMKELQVDYIDYMLLHGVGMGDGMKEFNARYMDNGILDFLLEEWKAGRIRNLGFSYHGDVKVFDYLLSRHDEYQWDFVQIQLNYLDWRHAKEINERNTNAEYLYDELAKRKIPAVIMEPLLGGRLSKVHDHVVARLKQREPERSVASWAFRFAGTFPGVLTVLSGMTYMEHLEDNLHTYCPLQPLTDEEM
;
A
#
# COMPACT_ATOMS: atom_id res chain seq x y z
N LYS A 1 6.01 3.94 9.36
CA LYS A 1 4.79 4.71 9.04
C LYS A 1 4.52 5.74 10.13
N LEU A 2 4.17 6.96 9.75
CA LEU A 2 3.69 7.95 10.72
C LEU A 2 2.17 7.76 10.91
N SER A 3 1.80 7.06 12.00
CA SER A 3 0.43 6.58 12.24
C SER A 3 -0.36 7.50 13.18
N ASN A 4 -0.39 8.80 12.89
CA ASN A 4 -1.06 9.83 13.69
C ASN A 4 -2.59 9.88 13.41
N PHE A 5 -3.31 8.79 13.68
CA PHE A 5 -4.75 8.69 13.39
C PHE A 5 -5.64 9.41 14.40
N ALA A 6 -5.29 9.37 15.69
CA ALA A 6 -6.11 9.99 16.72
C ALA A 6 -5.90 11.52 16.74
N PRO A 7 -6.96 12.35 16.89
CA PRO A 7 -6.84 13.80 16.96
C PRO A 7 -5.82 14.31 17.99
N ALA A 8 -5.63 13.60 19.09
CA ALA A 8 -4.61 13.91 20.09
C ALA A 8 -3.16 13.79 19.57
N THR A 9 -2.94 13.12 18.43
CA THR A 9 -1.63 12.95 17.80
C THR A 9 -1.39 13.90 16.62
N TRP A 10 -2.33 14.81 16.32
CA TRP A 10 -2.24 15.71 15.17
C TRP A 10 -1.40 16.95 15.43
N SER A 11 -1.05 17.24 16.70
CA SER A 11 -0.11 18.34 16.95
C SER A 11 1.27 18.03 16.35
N ARG A 12 2.00 19.09 15.96
CA ARG A 12 3.38 18.97 15.50
C ARG A 12 4.24 18.21 16.50
N GLU A 13 4.13 18.58 17.78
CA GLU A 13 4.91 17.98 18.86
C GLU A 13 4.65 16.48 18.99
N ALA A 14 3.40 16.05 19.01
CA ALA A 14 3.03 14.64 19.12
C ALA A 14 3.49 13.82 17.90
N SER A 15 3.35 14.37 16.69
CA SER A 15 3.81 13.70 15.46
C SER A 15 5.35 13.59 15.40
N LEU A 16 6.07 14.63 15.82
CA LEU A 16 7.55 14.58 15.94
C LEU A 16 8.00 13.57 17.00
N ALA A 17 7.32 13.52 18.15
CA ALA A 17 7.59 12.52 19.19
C ALA A 17 7.42 11.09 18.65
N MET A 18 6.36 10.84 17.87
CA MET A 18 6.12 9.54 17.21
C MET A 18 7.24 9.19 16.22
N TYR A 19 7.68 10.13 15.39
CA TYR A 19 8.79 9.93 14.46
C TYR A 19 10.09 9.57 15.22
N ARG A 20 10.46 10.38 16.22
CA ARG A 20 11.68 10.16 17.04
C ARG A 20 11.62 8.85 17.80
N ASN A 21 10.46 8.49 18.35
CA ASN A 21 10.26 7.20 19.01
C ASN A 21 10.45 6.03 18.05
N SER A 22 9.97 6.14 16.80
CA SER A 22 10.20 5.11 15.79
C SER A 22 11.70 4.90 15.51
N MET A 23 12.48 5.98 15.37
CA MET A 23 13.93 5.89 15.19
C MET A 23 14.61 5.21 16.39
N LYS A 24 14.22 5.60 17.60
CA LYS A 24 14.75 5.04 18.85
C LYS A 24 14.44 3.55 19.00
N GLU A 25 13.17 3.15 18.80
CA GLU A 25 12.75 1.75 18.95
C GLU A 25 13.36 0.84 17.87
N LEU A 26 13.54 1.34 16.67
CA LEU A 26 14.21 0.62 15.58
C LEU A 26 15.74 0.62 15.73
N GLN A 27 16.29 1.45 16.64
CA GLN A 27 17.74 1.61 16.85
C GLN A 27 18.50 1.96 15.55
N VAL A 28 17.96 2.91 14.78
CA VAL A 28 18.51 3.34 13.50
C VAL A 28 18.72 4.85 13.43
N ASP A 29 19.68 5.28 12.62
CA ASP A 29 19.97 6.70 12.36
C ASP A 29 19.23 7.23 11.14
N TYR A 30 18.65 6.36 10.33
CA TYR A 30 17.86 6.69 9.14
C TYR A 30 16.77 5.65 8.90
N ILE A 31 15.79 6.02 8.11
CA ILE A 31 14.67 5.15 7.68
C ILE A 31 14.76 4.94 6.17
N ASP A 32 14.83 3.70 5.71
CA ASP A 32 14.87 3.39 4.27
C ASP A 32 13.55 3.76 3.58
N TYR A 33 12.39 3.42 4.16
CA TYR A 33 11.07 3.69 3.61
C TYR A 33 10.16 4.28 4.66
N MET A 34 9.85 5.56 4.54
CA MET A 34 8.90 6.28 5.40
C MET A 34 7.66 6.64 4.62
N LEU A 35 6.48 6.51 5.24
CA LEU A 35 5.24 6.90 4.60
C LEU A 35 4.25 7.60 5.55
N LEU A 36 3.49 8.54 4.98
CA LEU A 36 2.29 9.11 5.59
C LEU A 36 1.21 8.03 5.61
N HIS A 37 0.69 7.70 6.80
CA HIS A 37 -0.20 6.55 6.96
C HIS A 37 -1.67 6.89 6.75
N GLY A 38 -2.31 6.19 5.80
CA GLY A 38 -3.76 6.25 5.60
C GLY A 38 -4.27 7.61 5.16
N VAL A 39 -3.64 8.22 4.15
CA VAL A 39 -4.16 9.45 3.56
C VAL A 39 -5.49 9.19 2.86
N GLY A 40 -6.43 10.13 2.94
CA GLY A 40 -7.78 9.98 2.40
C GLY A 40 -8.80 9.36 3.35
N MET A 41 -8.36 8.86 4.53
CA MET A 41 -9.27 8.37 5.58
C MET A 41 -10.05 9.50 6.23
N GLY A 42 -11.07 9.15 7.01
CA GLY A 42 -11.90 10.06 7.79
C GLY A 42 -12.57 11.13 6.91
N ASP A 43 -12.33 12.39 7.21
CA ASP A 43 -12.88 13.55 6.48
C ASP A 43 -12.06 13.94 5.23
N GLY A 44 -11.31 13.01 4.65
CA GLY A 44 -10.55 13.22 3.41
C GLY A 44 -9.54 14.36 3.51
N MET A 45 -9.64 15.37 2.64
CA MET A 45 -8.72 16.51 2.61
C MET A 45 -8.65 17.29 3.93
N LYS A 46 -9.75 17.43 4.63
CA LYS A 46 -9.76 18.16 5.91
C LYS A 46 -8.92 17.46 6.96
N GLU A 47 -9.06 16.13 7.08
CA GLU A 47 -8.25 15.34 8.01
C GLU A 47 -6.80 15.28 7.56
N PHE A 48 -6.54 15.12 6.26
CA PHE A 48 -5.18 15.15 5.70
C PHE A 48 -4.47 16.47 6.05
N ASN A 49 -5.13 17.62 5.86
CA ASN A 49 -4.56 18.92 6.20
C ASN A 49 -4.22 19.01 7.69
N ALA A 50 -5.13 18.63 8.56
CA ALA A 50 -4.91 18.67 10.01
C ALA A 50 -3.75 17.76 10.45
N ARG A 51 -3.60 16.59 9.82
CA ARG A 51 -2.58 15.60 10.18
C ARG A 51 -1.18 15.92 9.66
N TYR A 52 -1.07 16.59 8.52
CA TYR A 52 0.19 16.69 7.79
C TYR A 52 0.57 18.09 7.32
N MET A 53 -0.42 18.93 6.93
CA MET A 53 -0.18 20.24 6.33
C MET A 53 -0.15 21.34 7.40
N ASP A 54 -1.25 21.52 8.13
CA ASP A 54 -1.47 22.65 9.06
C ASP A 54 -0.47 22.63 10.23
N ASN A 55 0.01 21.46 10.59
CA ASN A 55 1.01 21.26 11.64
C ASN A 55 2.46 21.25 11.12
N GLY A 56 2.69 21.41 9.82
CA GLY A 56 4.00 21.42 9.17
C GLY A 56 4.78 20.10 9.25
N ILE A 57 4.09 18.96 9.45
CA ILE A 57 4.74 17.65 9.51
C ILE A 57 5.19 17.18 8.12
N LEU A 58 4.44 17.47 7.06
CA LEU A 58 4.88 17.13 5.71
C LEU A 58 6.18 17.84 5.37
N ASP A 59 6.29 19.14 5.68
CA ASP A 59 7.52 19.92 5.46
C ASP A 59 8.70 19.32 6.21
N PHE A 60 8.49 18.95 7.48
CA PHE A 60 9.51 18.27 8.29
C PHE A 60 9.97 16.94 7.65
N LEU A 61 9.04 16.10 7.17
CA LEU A 61 9.40 14.83 6.53
C LEU A 61 10.15 15.04 5.22
N LEU A 62 9.82 16.09 4.45
CA LEU A 62 10.56 16.48 3.25
C LEU A 62 11.97 16.99 3.58
N GLU A 63 12.15 17.71 4.70
CA GLU A 63 13.47 18.12 5.20
C GLU A 63 14.31 16.90 5.63
N GLU A 64 13.72 15.93 6.34
CA GLU A 64 14.38 14.68 6.72
C GLU A 64 14.78 13.84 5.50
N TRP A 65 13.92 13.80 4.45
CA TRP A 65 14.22 13.16 3.19
C TRP A 65 15.39 13.86 2.46
N LYS A 66 15.38 15.19 2.32
CA LYS A 66 16.49 15.96 1.74
C LYS A 66 17.79 15.79 2.50
N ALA A 67 17.74 15.61 3.81
CA ALA A 67 18.88 15.38 4.67
C ALA A 67 19.39 13.92 4.66
N GLY A 68 18.71 13.00 3.95
CA GLY A 68 19.07 11.58 3.87
C GLY A 68 18.72 10.76 5.11
N ARG A 69 18.02 11.33 6.11
CA ARG A 69 17.50 10.56 7.26
C ARG A 69 16.24 9.79 6.94
N ILE A 70 15.55 10.16 5.87
CA ILE A 70 14.56 9.34 5.16
C ILE A 70 15.11 9.12 3.75
N ARG A 71 15.28 7.87 3.34
CA ARG A 71 15.82 7.54 2.01
C ARG A 71 14.76 7.55 0.93
N ASN A 72 13.57 7.03 1.25
CA ASN A 72 12.42 6.98 0.36
C ASN A 72 11.19 7.45 1.12
N LEU A 73 10.54 8.50 0.63
CA LEU A 73 9.33 9.08 1.21
C LEU A 73 8.12 8.77 0.34
N GLY A 74 7.06 8.28 0.95
CA GLY A 74 5.82 7.95 0.27
C GLY A 74 4.58 8.14 1.13
N PHE A 75 3.47 7.56 0.69
CA PHE A 75 2.23 7.55 1.46
C PHE A 75 1.44 6.26 1.23
N SER A 76 0.59 5.88 2.19
CA SER A 76 -0.42 4.85 1.99
C SER A 76 -1.79 5.50 1.84
N TYR A 77 -2.53 5.08 0.82
CA TYR A 77 -3.81 5.65 0.47
C TYR A 77 -4.97 4.75 0.88
N HIS A 78 -6.03 5.37 1.44
CA HIS A 78 -7.34 4.78 1.69
C HIS A 78 -8.44 5.85 1.62
N GLY A 79 -9.57 5.54 1.01
CA GLY A 79 -10.81 6.34 1.11
C GLY A 79 -10.94 7.43 0.05
N ASP A 80 -10.89 8.71 0.43
CA ASP A 80 -11.17 9.82 -0.48
C ASP A 80 -10.09 9.98 -1.55
N VAL A 81 -10.45 9.67 -2.80
CA VAL A 81 -9.56 9.76 -3.97
C VAL A 81 -9.05 11.17 -4.24
N LYS A 82 -9.75 12.20 -3.80
CA LYS A 82 -9.29 13.59 -3.96
C LYS A 82 -7.97 13.85 -3.26
N VAL A 83 -7.72 13.16 -2.13
CA VAL A 83 -6.43 13.28 -1.41
C VAL A 83 -5.32 12.61 -2.21
N PHE A 84 -5.58 11.45 -2.78
CA PHE A 84 -4.64 10.75 -3.68
C PHE A 84 -4.29 11.61 -4.89
N ASP A 85 -5.29 12.12 -5.59
CA ASP A 85 -5.11 12.97 -6.77
C ASP A 85 -4.36 14.26 -6.43
N TYR A 86 -4.69 14.89 -5.29
CA TYR A 86 -3.96 16.07 -4.80
C TYR A 86 -2.49 15.76 -4.60
N LEU A 87 -2.14 14.69 -3.90
CA LEU A 87 -0.75 14.32 -3.63
C LEU A 87 0.02 13.99 -4.92
N LEU A 88 -0.62 13.32 -5.87
CA LEU A 88 -0.03 13.05 -7.17
C LEU A 88 0.13 14.30 -8.03
N SER A 89 -0.81 15.26 -7.95
CA SER A 89 -0.69 16.54 -8.65
C SER A 89 0.49 17.40 -8.15
N ARG A 90 0.96 17.11 -6.94
CA ARG A 90 2.12 17.77 -6.31
C ARG A 90 3.40 16.93 -6.40
N HIS A 91 3.43 15.91 -7.26
CA HIS A 91 4.59 15.01 -7.34
C HIS A 91 5.88 15.74 -7.73
N ASP A 92 5.82 16.75 -8.59
CA ASP A 92 7.00 17.57 -8.98
C ASP A 92 7.62 18.29 -7.77
N GLU A 93 6.82 18.58 -6.74
CA GLU A 93 7.26 19.24 -5.51
C GLU A 93 7.68 18.24 -4.44
N TYR A 94 6.85 17.21 -4.20
CA TYR A 94 7.04 16.24 -3.12
C TYR A 94 7.91 15.06 -3.50
N GLN A 95 8.06 14.75 -4.78
CA GLN A 95 8.91 13.70 -5.33
C GLN A 95 8.70 12.34 -4.65
N TRP A 96 7.45 11.88 -4.61
CA TRP A 96 7.11 10.59 -3.98
C TRP A 96 7.93 9.44 -4.56
N ASP A 97 8.70 8.75 -3.73
CA ASP A 97 9.53 7.61 -4.13
C ASP A 97 8.70 6.32 -4.29
N PHE A 98 7.55 6.23 -3.61
CA PHE A 98 6.63 5.10 -3.70
C PHE A 98 5.26 5.46 -3.13
N VAL A 99 4.23 4.68 -3.49
CA VAL A 99 2.89 4.80 -2.90
C VAL A 99 2.36 3.41 -2.57
N GLN A 100 1.80 3.26 -1.36
CA GLN A 100 1.15 2.03 -0.94
C GLN A 100 -0.34 2.09 -1.24
N ILE A 101 -0.83 1.16 -2.07
CA ILE A 101 -2.25 1.06 -2.47
C ILE A 101 -2.80 -0.34 -2.18
N GLN A 102 -4.10 -0.41 -1.95
CA GLN A 102 -4.85 -1.66 -1.92
C GLN A 102 -5.03 -2.16 -3.34
N LEU A 103 -4.58 -3.41 -3.63
CA LEU A 103 -4.71 -4.01 -4.94
C LEU A 103 -4.84 -5.53 -4.83
N ASN A 104 -5.90 -6.04 -5.39
CA ASN A 104 -6.20 -7.46 -5.62
C ASN A 104 -7.17 -7.57 -6.79
N TYR A 105 -7.48 -8.76 -7.28
CA TYR A 105 -8.30 -8.96 -8.47
C TYR A 105 -9.77 -8.54 -8.31
N LEU A 106 -10.31 -8.43 -7.07
CA LEU A 106 -11.65 -7.87 -6.84
C LEU A 106 -11.60 -6.34 -6.83
N ASP A 107 -10.69 -5.75 -6.02
CA ASP A 107 -10.56 -4.30 -5.94
C ASP A 107 -10.09 -3.68 -7.26
N TRP A 108 -9.56 -4.49 -8.19
CA TRP A 108 -9.11 -4.01 -9.49
C TRP A 108 -10.18 -3.17 -10.18
N ARG A 109 -11.40 -3.71 -10.31
CA ARG A 109 -12.54 -3.02 -10.96
C ARG A 109 -13.83 -3.00 -10.14
N HIS A 110 -13.87 -3.67 -9.00
CA HIS A 110 -15.06 -3.86 -8.17
C HIS A 110 -14.87 -3.36 -6.72
N ALA A 111 -13.94 -2.44 -6.51
CA ALA A 111 -13.59 -1.96 -5.17
C ALA A 111 -14.80 -1.36 -4.41
N LYS A 112 -15.68 -0.62 -5.11
CA LYS A 112 -16.88 -0.02 -4.52
C LYS A 112 -17.95 -1.04 -4.09
N GLU A 113 -17.96 -2.22 -4.72
CA GLU A 113 -18.85 -3.31 -4.30
C GLU A 113 -18.41 -3.92 -2.96
N ILE A 114 -17.11 -3.82 -2.65
CA ILE A 114 -16.53 -4.26 -1.38
C ILE A 114 -16.74 -3.20 -0.29
N ASN A 115 -16.48 -1.94 -0.62
CA ASN A 115 -16.70 -0.78 0.25
C ASN A 115 -16.90 0.48 -0.63
N GLU A 116 -17.99 1.19 -0.42
CA GLU A 116 -18.34 2.40 -1.20
C GLU A 116 -17.25 3.49 -1.20
N ARG A 117 -16.40 3.51 -0.17
CA ARG A 117 -15.28 4.45 -0.05
C ARG A 117 -14.02 4.01 -0.80
N ASN A 118 -13.97 2.78 -1.29
CA ASN A 118 -12.81 2.29 -2.02
C ASN A 118 -12.81 2.84 -3.45
N THR A 119 -11.60 3.01 -3.97
CA THR A 119 -11.35 3.35 -5.37
C THR A 119 -10.80 2.13 -6.08
N ASN A 120 -11.22 1.90 -7.33
CA ASN A 120 -10.71 0.80 -8.14
C ASN A 120 -9.17 0.86 -8.22
N ALA A 121 -8.53 -0.27 -7.97
CA ALA A 121 -7.08 -0.37 -7.97
C ALA A 121 -6.47 -0.10 -9.35
N GLU A 122 -7.20 -0.42 -10.44
CA GLU A 122 -6.81 -0.08 -11.81
C GLU A 122 -6.53 1.41 -11.95
N TYR A 123 -7.45 2.27 -11.49
CA TYR A 123 -7.25 3.72 -11.52
C TYR A 123 -6.01 4.15 -10.72
N LEU A 124 -5.88 3.65 -9.49
CA LEU A 124 -4.76 4.01 -8.61
C LEU A 124 -3.42 3.60 -9.22
N TYR A 125 -3.34 2.37 -9.72
CA TYR A 125 -2.15 1.84 -10.36
C TYR A 125 -1.78 2.61 -11.63
N ASP A 126 -2.76 2.90 -12.50
CA ASP A 126 -2.54 3.64 -13.75
C ASP A 126 -2.01 5.05 -13.49
N GLU A 127 -2.54 5.75 -12.48
CA GLU A 127 -2.07 7.10 -12.11
C GLU A 127 -0.63 7.08 -11.58
N LEU A 128 -0.24 6.03 -10.85
CA LEU A 128 1.14 5.82 -10.41
C LEU A 128 2.05 5.47 -11.60
N ALA A 129 1.61 4.56 -12.47
CA ALA A 129 2.37 4.13 -13.65
C ALA A 129 2.68 5.29 -14.62
N LYS A 130 1.69 6.17 -14.88
CA LYS A 130 1.88 7.39 -15.68
C LYS A 130 3.00 8.29 -15.17
N ARG A 131 3.20 8.31 -13.85
CA ARG A 131 4.23 9.11 -13.17
C ARG A 131 5.50 8.34 -12.85
N LYS A 132 5.55 7.04 -13.19
CA LYS A 132 6.64 6.12 -12.87
C LYS A 132 6.91 6.01 -11.36
N ILE A 133 5.87 6.15 -10.54
CA ILE A 133 5.95 5.98 -9.09
C ILE A 133 5.72 4.50 -8.77
N PRO A 134 6.67 3.82 -8.11
CA PRO A 134 6.49 2.42 -7.72
C PRO A 134 5.35 2.23 -6.73
N ALA A 135 4.61 1.12 -6.88
CA ALA A 135 3.54 0.74 -5.97
C ALA A 135 4.01 -0.30 -4.94
N VAL A 136 3.66 -0.09 -3.68
CA VAL A 136 3.68 -1.12 -2.63
C VAL A 136 2.24 -1.61 -2.47
N ILE A 137 2.04 -2.92 -2.58
CA ILE A 137 0.69 -3.48 -2.54
C ILE A 137 0.32 -3.93 -1.14
N MET A 138 -0.81 -3.45 -0.64
CA MET A 138 -1.47 -3.96 0.57
C MET A 138 -2.79 -4.65 0.20
N GLU A 139 -3.31 -5.45 1.14
CA GLU A 139 -4.57 -6.21 0.97
C GLU A 139 -4.60 -7.13 -0.26
N PRO A 140 -3.51 -7.83 -0.64
CA PRO A 140 -3.52 -8.72 -1.78
C PRO A 140 -4.52 -9.86 -1.63
N LEU A 141 -4.84 -10.25 -0.39
CA LEU A 141 -5.84 -11.26 -0.05
C LEU A 141 -7.15 -10.69 0.50
N LEU A 142 -7.35 -9.37 0.45
CA LEU A 142 -8.57 -8.71 0.98
C LEU A 142 -8.91 -9.19 2.41
N GLY A 143 -7.97 -9.01 3.35
CA GLY A 143 -8.11 -9.51 4.72
C GLY A 143 -8.20 -11.03 4.84
N GLY A 144 -7.64 -11.78 3.89
CA GLY A 144 -7.69 -13.24 3.83
C GLY A 144 -8.90 -13.82 3.10
N ARG A 145 -9.87 -13.00 2.67
CA ARG A 145 -11.08 -13.47 1.96
C ARG A 145 -10.77 -14.20 0.64
N LEU A 146 -9.71 -13.78 -0.05
CA LEU A 146 -9.31 -14.36 -1.32
C LEU A 146 -8.50 -15.65 -1.20
N SER A 147 -8.20 -16.11 0.03
CA SER A 147 -7.68 -17.46 0.28
C SER A 147 -8.80 -18.52 0.43
N LYS A 148 -10.05 -18.06 0.61
CA LYS A 148 -11.24 -18.92 0.78
C LYS A 148 -12.37 -18.42 -0.14
N VAL A 149 -12.30 -18.78 -1.39
CA VAL A 149 -13.32 -18.44 -2.40
C VAL A 149 -14.30 -19.60 -2.59
N HIS A 150 -15.40 -19.37 -3.35
CA HIS A 150 -16.39 -20.40 -3.60
C HIS A 150 -15.80 -21.62 -4.31
N ASP A 151 -16.32 -22.82 -4.02
CA ASP A 151 -15.83 -24.10 -4.53
C ASP A 151 -15.71 -24.16 -6.07
N HIS A 152 -16.62 -23.52 -6.80
CA HIS A 152 -16.54 -23.47 -8.26
C HIS A 152 -15.32 -22.66 -8.75
N VAL A 153 -14.92 -21.62 -8.02
CA VAL A 153 -13.70 -20.86 -8.32
C VAL A 153 -12.48 -21.69 -7.98
N VAL A 154 -12.48 -22.33 -6.79
CA VAL A 154 -11.41 -23.27 -6.38
C VAL A 154 -11.20 -24.33 -7.45
N ALA A 155 -12.28 -24.96 -7.92
CA ALA A 155 -12.22 -26.00 -8.95
C ALA A 155 -11.56 -25.49 -10.25
N ARG A 156 -11.90 -24.29 -10.70
CA ARG A 156 -11.28 -23.66 -11.89
C ARG A 156 -9.78 -23.41 -11.70
N LEU A 157 -9.39 -22.83 -10.56
CA LEU A 157 -8.00 -22.57 -10.25
C LEU A 157 -7.19 -23.89 -10.18
N LYS A 158 -7.75 -24.92 -9.54
CA LYS A 158 -7.13 -26.26 -9.43
C LYS A 158 -7.09 -27.02 -10.74
N GLN A 159 -8.00 -26.78 -11.67
CA GLN A 159 -7.89 -27.34 -13.03
C GLN A 159 -6.69 -26.76 -13.80
N ARG A 160 -6.38 -25.50 -13.55
CA ARG A 160 -5.23 -24.82 -14.19
C ARG A 160 -3.91 -25.25 -13.58
N GLU A 161 -3.80 -25.14 -12.26
CA GLU A 161 -2.59 -25.52 -11.50
C GLU A 161 -2.99 -26.28 -10.21
N PRO A 162 -3.05 -27.62 -10.22
CA PRO A 162 -3.55 -28.43 -9.12
C PRO A 162 -2.78 -28.23 -7.80
N GLU A 163 -1.48 -28.02 -7.88
CA GLU A 163 -0.57 -27.91 -6.70
C GLU A 163 -0.54 -26.52 -6.07
N ARG A 164 -0.97 -25.49 -6.81
CA ARG A 164 -0.94 -24.11 -6.31
C ARG A 164 -2.06 -23.85 -5.30
N SER A 165 -1.75 -23.11 -4.25
CA SER A 165 -2.77 -22.62 -3.29
C SER A 165 -3.71 -21.62 -3.96
N VAL A 166 -4.92 -21.47 -3.41
CA VAL A 166 -5.85 -20.42 -3.86
C VAL A 166 -5.27 -19.02 -3.61
N ALA A 167 -4.58 -18.83 -2.48
CA ALA A 167 -3.94 -17.56 -2.13
C ALA A 167 -2.86 -17.15 -3.13
N SER A 168 -2.10 -18.12 -3.68
CA SER A 168 -1.03 -17.84 -4.63
C SER A 168 -1.50 -17.12 -5.89
N TRP A 169 -2.73 -17.36 -6.33
CA TRP A 169 -3.32 -16.67 -7.49
C TRP A 169 -3.51 -15.17 -7.23
N ALA A 170 -3.99 -14.80 -6.04
CA ALA A 170 -4.14 -13.40 -5.67
C ALA A 170 -2.78 -12.71 -5.48
N PHE A 171 -1.80 -13.41 -4.93
CA PHE A 171 -0.43 -12.90 -4.82
C PHE A 171 0.23 -12.73 -6.19
N ARG A 172 0.08 -13.70 -7.09
CA ARG A 172 0.59 -13.60 -8.47
C ARG A 172 -0.08 -12.46 -9.22
N PHE A 173 -1.41 -12.30 -9.09
CA PHE A 173 -2.11 -11.16 -9.66
C PHE A 173 -1.47 -9.85 -9.23
N ALA A 174 -1.32 -9.63 -7.92
CA ALA A 174 -0.71 -8.41 -7.39
C ALA A 174 0.76 -8.22 -7.85
N GLY A 175 1.52 -9.30 -7.99
CA GLY A 175 2.92 -9.26 -8.40
C GLY A 175 3.15 -9.16 -9.92
N THR A 176 2.10 -9.34 -10.73
CA THR A 176 2.24 -9.33 -12.20
C THR A 176 2.49 -7.92 -12.76
N PHE A 177 2.07 -6.89 -12.07
CA PHE A 177 2.17 -5.51 -12.56
C PHE A 177 3.61 -4.96 -12.51
N PRO A 178 4.17 -4.43 -13.63
CA PRO A 178 5.59 -4.06 -13.72
C PRO A 178 6.05 -2.99 -12.72
N GLY A 179 5.17 -2.11 -12.30
CA GLY A 179 5.49 -1.02 -11.36
C GLY A 179 5.38 -1.41 -9.89
N VAL A 180 5.15 -2.69 -9.56
CA VAL A 180 5.04 -3.16 -8.18
C VAL A 180 6.43 -3.39 -7.58
N LEU A 181 6.74 -2.62 -6.52
CA LEU A 181 7.99 -2.74 -5.77
C LEU A 181 7.96 -3.95 -4.83
N THR A 182 6.85 -4.15 -4.13
CA THR A 182 6.65 -5.28 -3.22
C THR A 182 5.18 -5.49 -2.90
N VAL A 183 4.84 -6.72 -2.53
CA VAL A 183 3.50 -7.11 -2.09
C VAL A 183 3.57 -7.51 -0.61
N LEU A 184 2.77 -6.85 0.23
CA LEU A 184 2.74 -7.10 1.67
C LEU A 184 1.89 -8.33 1.98
N SER A 185 2.35 -9.16 2.91
CA SER A 185 1.62 -10.32 3.38
C SER A 185 1.57 -10.39 4.91
N GLY A 186 0.37 -10.59 5.46
CA GLY A 186 0.14 -10.83 6.89
C GLY A 186 0.28 -12.31 7.25
N MET A 187 1.49 -12.83 7.23
CA MET A 187 1.78 -14.23 7.55
C MET A 187 1.69 -14.47 9.07
N THR A 188 0.87 -15.44 9.48
CA THR A 188 0.66 -15.81 10.89
C THR A 188 1.22 -17.19 11.19
N TYR A 189 1.25 -18.08 10.20
CA TYR A 189 1.73 -19.46 10.32
C TYR A 189 2.88 -19.73 9.36
N MET A 190 3.69 -20.75 9.66
CA MET A 190 4.84 -21.14 8.82
C MET A 190 4.40 -21.55 7.41
N GLU A 191 3.25 -22.21 7.29
CA GLU A 191 2.67 -22.62 6.01
C GLU A 191 2.39 -21.42 5.10
N HIS A 192 2.03 -20.26 5.65
CA HIS A 192 1.86 -19.03 4.86
C HIS A 192 3.19 -18.53 4.29
N LEU A 193 4.27 -18.63 5.07
CA LEU A 193 5.61 -18.27 4.61
C LEU A 193 6.09 -19.20 3.50
N GLU A 194 5.93 -20.51 3.69
CA GLU A 194 6.31 -21.53 2.71
C GLU A 194 5.58 -21.36 1.39
N ASP A 195 4.24 -21.15 1.43
CA ASP A 195 3.41 -20.91 0.24
C ASP A 195 3.80 -19.61 -0.47
N ASN A 196 4.07 -18.54 0.29
CA ASN A 196 4.49 -17.26 -0.28
C ASN A 196 5.89 -17.36 -0.90
N LEU A 197 6.84 -18.07 -0.29
CA LEU A 197 8.14 -18.33 -0.88
C LEU A 197 8.02 -19.16 -2.16
N HIS A 198 7.18 -20.20 -2.17
CA HIS A 198 6.89 -20.99 -3.36
C HIS A 198 6.26 -20.13 -4.49
N THR A 199 5.50 -19.12 -4.14
CA THR A 199 4.85 -18.19 -5.08
C THR A 199 5.82 -17.15 -5.66
N TYR A 200 6.74 -16.62 -4.84
CA TYR A 200 7.60 -15.50 -5.21
C TYR A 200 9.05 -15.85 -5.53
N CYS A 201 9.48 -17.10 -5.28
CA CYS A 201 10.91 -17.47 -5.46
C CYS A 201 11.10 -18.64 -6.45
N PRO A 202 11.05 -18.38 -7.76
CA PRO A 202 10.78 -17.11 -8.45
C PRO A 202 9.28 -16.82 -8.63
N LEU A 203 8.92 -15.55 -8.69
CA LEU A 203 7.57 -15.16 -9.10
C LEU A 203 7.31 -15.59 -10.55
N GLN A 204 6.19 -16.26 -10.75
CA GLN A 204 5.66 -16.55 -12.08
C GLN A 204 4.44 -15.63 -12.31
N PRO A 205 4.59 -14.54 -13.07
CA PRO A 205 3.49 -13.64 -13.37
C PRO A 205 2.32 -14.38 -14.01
N LEU A 206 1.12 -13.86 -13.83
CA LEU A 206 -0.06 -14.34 -14.58
C LEU A 206 0.10 -13.99 -16.06
N THR A 207 -0.35 -14.88 -16.92
CA THR A 207 -0.47 -14.61 -18.36
C THR A 207 -1.67 -13.71 -18.64
N ASP A 208 -1.74 -13.11 -19.85
CA ASP A 208 -2.89 -12.29 -20.26
C ASP A 208 -4.23 -13.06 -20.21
N GLU A 209 -4.19 -14.39 -20.41
CA GLU A 209 -5.36 -15.25 -20.33
C GLU A 209 -5.81 -15.51 -18.87
N GLU A 210 -4.88 -15.38 -17.90
CA GLU A 210 -5.11 -15.59 -16.48
C GLU A 210 -5.51 -14.28 -15.76
N MET A 211 -5.22 -13.14 -16.35
CA MET A 211 -5.58 -11.79 -15.86
C MET A 211 -7.05 -11.49 -16.15
#